data_255316b5577406dc1d39f89eb3f60703
#
_entry.id   255316b5577406dc1d39f89eb3f60703
#
_cell.length_a   1.000
_cell.length_b   1.000
_cell.length_c   1.000
_cell.angle_alpha   90.00
_cell.angle_beta   90.00
_cell.angle_gamma   90.00
#
_symmetry.space_group_name_H-M   'P 1'
#
loop_
_entity.id
_entity.type
_entity.pdbx_description
1 polymer ?
#
loop_
_entity_poly.entity_id
_entity_poly.type
_entity_poly.pdbx_seq_one_letter_code
_entity_poly.pdbx_strand_id
1 'polypeptide(L)'
;MQINRLVHPGFWFGKTKVEDALKLARLGVGGFCFYGGTRKQVAELTRALREQSPLPKILISADYEDGLGRWLPDAELLPSNLALGAADNTDLAFEKGILTARQAKSLGVDWVFAPVLDLADCPQNPIVNTRSFGEDPQLVTRLARAFINGLAKGGALNSIKHFPGHGNTSTDSHMAMPTVSSSAEHLQTHELYPFKELLPLADSVMVGHLLVPALDKNSPASLSAKIIGGLLKKQLGYKGCVVTDALSMKALGDEKQAALAAFKAGAHILLVPEKPFELLDFLHQVMLDKALLDEAEQQQERLCRRAGFISAPTAEDAFQETDFAERAAKQALVCQGPRVTLCLGQKVQVIEVGNDENLSSEPFIHTLRQGGIFLAQPGENADVLVVLCWRRYQAFKGKIALDPSEINKVQTELKNYPAHILITLANPWAAKQLNAQSTLFTFSPAPSFQRAAAKCLLGEFEPAGRLPVTL
;
A
#
# COMPACT_ATOMS: atom_id res chain seq x y z
N MET A 1 15.19 1.61 -29.38
CA MET A 1 14.53 0.63 -28.48
C MET A 1 14.95 0.78 -27.03
N GLN A 2 16.24 0.90 -26.69
CA GLN A 2 16.71 1.07 -25.31
C GLN A 2 16.03 2.23 -24.57
N ILE A 3 15.93 3.42 -25.17
CA ILE A 3 15.31 4.61 -24.56
C ILE A 3 13.87 4.34 -24.15
N ASN A 4 13.07 3.69 -25.01
CA ASN A 4 11.65 3.43 -24.74
C ASN A 4 11.46 2.50 -23.54
N ARG A 5 12.41 1.58 -23.33
CA ARG A 5 12.37 0.66 -22.16
C ARG A 5 12.48 1.37 -20.81
N LEU A 6 13.02 2.60 -20.78
CA LEU A 6 13.06 3.38 -19.53
C LEU A 6 11.65 3.72 -19.01
N VAL A 7 10.66 3.81 -19.89
CA VAL A 7 9.32 4.30 -19.56
C VAL A 7 8.39 3.14 -19.27
N HIS A 8 7.77 3.15 -18.08
CA HIS A 8 6.71 2.24 -17.67
C HIS A 8 5.43 3.03 -17.42
N PRO A 9 4.55 3.20 -18.44
CA PRO A 9 3.30 3.94 -18.31
C PRO A 9 2.34 3.33 -17.31
N GLY A 10 1.49 4.17 -16.72
CA GLY A 10 0.32 3.74 -15.96
C GLY A 10 -0.85 3.37 -16.86
N PHE A 11 -1.61 2.36 -16.48
CA PHE A 11 -2.88 2.02 -17.11
C PHE A 11 -4.00 1.99 -16.06
N TRP A 12 -4.90 2.95 -16.12
CA TRP A 12 -6.09 3.03 -15.28
C TRP A 12 -7.28 2.44 -16.03
N PHE A 13 -7.78 1.30 -15.58
CA PHE A 13 -8.98 0.70 -16.16
C PHE A 13 -10.17 1.66 -16.05
N GLY A 14 -10.92 1.80 -17.15
CA GLY A 14 -12.01 2.76 -17.27
C GLY A 14 -11.61 4.21 -17.60
N LYS A 15 -10.30 4.53 -17.62
CA LYS A 15 -9.80 5.88 -17.97
C LYS A 15 -8.82 5.86 -19.14
N THR A 16 -7.82 4.97 -19.12
CA THR A 16 -6.81 4.86 -20.17
C THR A 16 -7.37 4.06 -21.35
N LYS A 17 -7.16 4.54 -22.58
CA LYS A 17 -7.57 3.83 -23.79
C LYS A 17 -6.65 2.63 -24.05
N VAL A 18 -7.23 1.49 -24.32
CA VAL A 18 -6.48 0.25 -24.62
C VAL A 18 -5.61 0.44 -25.88
N GLU A 19 -6.12 1.15 -26.90
CA GLU A 19 -5.40 1.42 -28.13
C GLU A 19 -4.09 2.20 -27.89
N ASP A 20 -4.08 3.14 -26.95
CA ASP A 20 -2.88 3.91 -26.59
C ASP A 20 -1.86 3.04 -25.86
N ALA A 21 -2.33 2.16 -24.96
CA ALA A 21 -1.46 1.18 -24.31
C ALA A 21 -0.84 0.21 -25.33
N LEU A 22 -1.62 -0.29 -26.28
CA LEU A 22 -1.11 -1.16 -27.35
C LEU A 22 -0.11 -0.44 -28.28
N LYS A 23 -0.31 0.86 -28.57
CA LYS A 23 0.68 1.68 -29.30
C LYS A 23 1.97 1.80 -28.52
N LEU A 24 1.92 2.09 -27.22
CA LEU A 24 3.10 2.17 -26.34
C LEU A 24 3.83 0.82 -26.27
N ALA A 25 3.09 -0.29 -26.18
CA ALA A 25 3.70 -1.62 -26.21
C ALA A 25 4.46 -1.87 -27.52
N ARG A 26 3.87 -1.52 -28.69
CA ARG A 26 4.54 -1.62 -30.01
C ARG A 26 5.78 -0.74 -30.12
N LEU A 27 5.80 0.42 -29.43
CA LEU A 27 6.98 1.28 -29.35
C LEU A 27 8.10 0.67 -28.48
N GLY A 28 7.83 -0.40 -27.74
CA GLY A 28 8.81 -1.11 -26.94
C GLY A 28 9.09 -0.45 -25.58
N VAL A 29 8.05 0.10 -24.92
CA VAL A 29 8.15 0.50 -23.50
C VAL A 29 8.46 -0.73 -22.64
N GLY A 30 9.21 -0.54 -21.52
CA GLY A 30 9.73 -1.66 -20.73
C GLY A 30 8.67 -2.39 -19.91
N GLY A 31 7.57 -1.73 -19.59
CA GLY A 31 6.50 -2.30 -18.77
C GLY A 31 5.29 -1.41 -18.66
N PHE A 32 4.31 -1.84 -17.85
CA PHE A 32 3.13 -1.07 -17.47
C PHE A 32 2.83 -1.24 -15.98
N CYS A 33 2.29 -0.20 -15.34
CA CYS A 33 1.74 -0.26 -14.00
C CYS A 33 0.21 -0.19 -14.05
N PHE A 34 -0.49 -1.18 -13.49
CA PHE A 34 -1.95 -1.30 -13.59
C PHE A 34 -2.67 -0.78 -12.35
N TYR A 35 -3.80 -0.11 -12.57
CA TYR A 35 -4.68 0.44 -11.55
C TYR A 35 -6.14 0.11 -11.85
N GLY A 36 -6.80 -0.67 -10.97
CA GLY A 36 -8.20 -1.09 -11.12
C GLY A 36 -8.41 -2.26 -12.06
N GLY A 37 -9.63 -2.38 -12.58
CA GLY A 37 -10.07 -3.47 -13.45
C GLY A 37 -10.57 -4.70 -12.68
N THR A 38 -11.14 -5.65 -13.43
CA THR A 38 -11.47 -6.99 -12.93
C THR A 38 -10.33 -7.97 -13.23
N ARG A 39 -10.31 -9.12 -12.55
CA ARG A 39 -9.35 -10.19 -12.83
C ARG A 39 -9.28 -10.53 -14.33
N LYS A 40 -10.44 -10.66 -14.97
CA LYS A 40 -10.53 -10.94 -16.41
C LYS A 40 -9.90 -9.83 -17.25
N GLN A 41 -10.23 -8.57 -16.98
CA GLN A 41 -9.70 -7.43 -17.72
C GLN A 41 -8.18 -7.31 -17.60
N VAL A 42 -7.63 -7.51 -16.39
CA VAL A 42 -6.18 -7.49 -16.14
C VAL A 42 -5.48 -8.59 -16.95
N ALA A 43 -5.99 -9.82 -16.92
CA ALA A 43 -5.40 -10.94 -17.66
C ALA A 43 -5.47 -10.74 -19.19
N GLU A 44 -6.58 -10.26 -19.71
CA GLU A 44 -6.77 -9.99 -21.15
C GLU A 44 -5.83 -8.88 -21.64
N LEU A 45 -5.75 -7.76 -20.90
CA LEU A 45 -4.86 -6.66 -21.27
C LEU A 45 -3.39 -7.08 -21.19
N THR A 46 -3.00 -7.79 -20.14
CA THR A 46 -1.62 -8.32 -20.01
C THR A 46 -1.23 -9.15 -21.22
N ARG A 47 -2.11 -10.05 -21.67
CA ARG A 47 -1.87 -10.88 -22.86
C ARG A 47 -1.72 -10.02 -24.09
N ALA A 48 -2.67 -9.11 -24.34
CA ALA A 48 -2.65 -8.23 -25.50
C ALA A 48 -1.38 -7.36 -25.57
N LEU A 49 -0.93 -6.80 -24.44
CA LEU A 49 0.31 -6.02 -24.38
C LEU A 49 1.54 -6.86 -24.72
N ARG A 50 1.61 -8.10 -24.22
CA ARG A 50 2.72 -9.03 -24.51
C ARG A 50 2.77 -9.45 -25.99
N GLU A 51 1.61 -9.70 -26.60
CA GLU A 51 1.50 -10.06 -28.02
C GLU A 51 1.91 -8.89 -28.93
N GLN A 52 1.69 -7.65 -28.52
CA GLN A 52 2.00 -6.45 -29.31
C GLN A 52 3.42 -5.92 -29.08
N SER A 53 4.09 -6.32 -28.01
CA SER A 53 5.42 -5.81 -27.67
C SER A 53 6.50 -6.48 -28.54
N PRO A 54 7.47 -5.71 -29.09
CA PRO A 54 8.64 -6.26 -29.75
C PRO A 54 9.70 -6.81 -28.75
N LEU A 55 9.51 -6.57 -27.45
CA LEU A 55 10.41 -7.05 -26.43
C LEU A 55 10.15 -8.53 -26.11
N PRO A 56 11.17 -9.34 -25.81
CA PRO A 56 10.99 -10.74 -25.40
C PRO A 56 10.08 -10.88 -24.18
N LYS A 57 10.11 -9.90 -23.29
CA LYS A 57 9.22 -9.78 -22.14
C LYS A 57 9.00 -8.31 -21.79
N ILE A 58 7.74 -7.94 -21.61
CA ILE A 58 7.30 -6.67 -21.04
C ILE A 58 6.88 -6.91 -19.59
N LEU A 59 7.31 -6.05 -18.67
CA LEU A 59 7.01 -6.19 -17.24
C LEU A 59 5.65 -5.57 -16.93
N ILE A 60 4.80 -6.32 -16.23
CA ILE A 60 3.54 -5.80 -15.71
C ILE A 60 3.65 -5.70 -14.19
N SER A 61 3.37 -4.52 -13.66
CA SER A 61 3.46 -4.20 -12.25
C SER A 61 2.14 -3.66 -11.69
N ALA A 62 1.97 -3.71 -10.37
CA ALA A 62 0.84 -3.10 -9.67
C ALA A 62 1.15 -2.90 -8.18
N ASP A 63 0.43 -1.96 -7.54
CA ASP A 63 0.50 -1.67 -6.10
C ASP A 63 -0.41 -2.61 -5.29
N TYR A 64 -0.11 -3.90 -5.29
CA TYR A 64 -0.89 -4.91 -4.56
C TYR A 64 -0.40 -5.07 -3.11
N GLU A 65 -0.31 -3.96 -2.36
CA GLU A 65 0.17 -3.91 -0.99
C GLU A 65 -0.71 -4.71 -0.02
N ASP A 66 -2.04 -4.62 -0.19
CA ASP A 66 -3.05 -5.37 0.57
C ASP A 66 -3.70 -6.44 -0.30
N GLY A 67 -2.91 -7.13 -1.11
CA GLY A 67 -3.39 -8.06 -2.12
C GLY A 67 -4.07 -7.35 -3.30
N LEU A 68 -4.69 -8.14 -4.18
CA LEU A 68 -5.33 -7.62 -5.38
C LEU A 68 -6.63 -6.86 -5.07
N GLY A 69 -7.34 -7.23 -4.00
CA GLY A 69 -8.63 -6.63 -3.62
C GLY A 69 -8.59 -5.14 -3.30
N ARG A 70 -7.40 -4.57 -3.15
CA ARG A 70 -7.24 -3.12 -3.09
C ARG A 70 -7.66 -2.41 -4.38
N TRP A 71 -7.41 -3.04 -5.52
CA TRP A 71 -7.63 -2.46 -6.85
C TRP A 71 -8.71 -3.20 -7.65
N LEU A 72 -8.86 -4.50 -7.44
CA LEU A 72 -9.78 -5.36 -8.18
C LEU A 72 -11.00 -5.68 -7.31
N PRO A 73 -12.20 -5.24 -7.70
CA PRO A 73 -13.42 -5.43 -6.90
C PRO A 73 -13.87 -6.89 -6.82
N ASP A 74 -13.36 -7.76 -7.70
CA ASP A 74 -13.63 -9.20 -7.75
C ASP A 74 -12.51 -10.05 -7.14
N ALA A 75 -11.64 -9.44 -6.32
CA ALA A 75 -10.64 -10.11 -5.51
C ALA A 75 -10.80 -9.74 -4.03
N GLU A 76 -10.36 -10.62 -3.12
CA GLU A 76 -10.40 -10.37 -1.69
C GLU A 76 -9.40 -9.28 -1.28
N LEU A 77 -9.84 -8.35 -0.43
CA LEU A 77 -8.97 -7.40 0.23
C LEU A 77 -8.26 -8.12 1.39
N LEU A 78 -6.95 -8.31 1.26
CA LEU A 78 -6.12 -8.93 2.29
C LEU A 78 -5.85 -7.94 3.44
N PRO A 79 -5.38 -8.45 4.60
CA PRO A 79 -5.04 -7.63 5.76
C PRO A 79 -4.08 -6.49 5.38
N SER A 80 -4.29 -5.30 5.96
CA SER A 80 -3.30 -4.21 5.84
C SER A 80 -1.97 -4.60 6.49
N ASN A 81 -0.89 -3.91 6.13
CA ASN A 81 0.38 -4.16 6.78
C ASN A 81 0.34 -3.80 8.27
N LEU A 82 -0.40 -2.76 8.65
CA LEU A 82 -0.54 -2.37 10.05
C LEU A 82 -1.30 -3.42 10.87
N ALA A 83 -2.27 -4.11 10.27
CA ALA A 83 -2.92 -5.26 10.89
C ALA A 83 -1.94 -6.42 11.12
N LEU A 84 -1.05 -6.69 10.17
CA LEU A 84 0.02 -7.67 10.37
C LEU A 84 1.01 -7.23 11.44
N GLY A 85 1.29 -5.91 11.54
CA GLY A 85 2.07 -5.34 12.63
C GLY A 85 1.43 -5.59 13.99
N ALA A 86 0.11 -5.40 14.09
CA ALA A 86 -0.64 -5.67 15.32
C ALA A 86 -0.66 -7.16 15.71
N ALA A 87 -0.73 -8.04 14.73
CA ALA A 87 -0.64 -9.49 14.95
C ALA A 87 0.77 -9.96 15.33
N ASP A 88 1.81 -9.21 14.91
CA ASP A 88 3.24 -9.53 15.07
C ASP A 88 3.58 -10.98 14.71
N ASN A 89 3.05 -11.46 13.59
CA ASN A 89 3.18 -12.83 13.13
C ASN A 89 3.80 -12.92 11.74
N THR A 90 5.05 -13.41 11.68
CA THR A 90 5.81 -13.56 10.43
C THR A 90 5.20 -14.58 9.46
N ASP A 91 4.51 -15.61 9.96
CA ASP A 91 3.89 -16.63 9.11
C ASP A 91 2.70 -16.02 8.35
N LEU A 92 1.93 -15.14 9.00
CA LEU A 92 0.86 -14.40 8.31
C LEU A 92 1.42 -13.44 7.25
N ALA A 93 2.53 -12.75 7.53
CA ALA A 93 3.17 -11.88 6.55
C ALA A 93 3.72 -12.68 5.35
N PHE A 94 4.32 -13.84 5.59
CA PHE A 94 4.80 -14.75 4.55
C PHE A 94 3.65 -15.29 3.69
N GLU A 95 2.56 -15.74 4.32
CA GLU A 95 1.38 -16.27 3.63
C GLU A 95 0.70 -15.19 2.78
N LYS A 96 0.55 -13.94 3.31
CA LYS A 96 0.08 -12.80 2.52
C LYS A 96 0.93 -12.60 1.26
N GLY A 97 2.25 -12.69 1.38
CA GLY A 97 3.17 -12.59 0.25
C GLY A 97 2.93 -13.68 -0.81
N ILE A 98 2.77 -14.93 -0.38
CA ILE A 98 2.48 -16.06 -1.30
C ILE A 98 1.15 -15.83 -2.02
N LEU A 99 0.08 -15.50 -1.29
CA LEU A 99 -1.26 -15.29 -1.87
C LEU A 99 -1.23 -14.15 -2.89
N THR A 100 -0.65 -13.00 -2.51
CA THR A 100 -0.51 -11.84 -3.40
C THR A 100 0.25 -12.21 -4.68
N ALA A 101 1.38 -12.92 -4.56
CA ALA A 101 2.18 -13.32 -5.71
C ALA A 101 1.47 -14.30 -6.62
N ARG A 102 0.84 -15.34 -6.06
CA ARG A 102 0.11 -16.35 -6.85
C ARG A 102 -1.05 -15.72 -7.63
N GLN A 103 -1.83 -14.89 -6.97
CA GLN A 103 -2.94 -14.17 -7.60
C GLN A 103 -2.44 -13.21 -8.70
N ALA A 104 -1.40 -12.39 -8.42
CA ALA A 104 -0.81 -11.49 -9.40
C ALA A 104 -0.28 -12.25 -10.64
N LYS A 105 0.49 -13.32 -10.41
CA LYS A 105 1.06 -14.14 -11.48
C LYS A 105 0.01 -14.81 -12.35
N SER A 106 -1.09 -15.29 -11.79
CA SER A 106 -2.19 -15.91 -12.55
C SER A 106 -2.85 -14.95 -13.53
N LEU A 107 -2.80 -13.64 -13.24
CA LEU A 107 -3.29 -12.58 -14.13
C LEU A 107 -2.18 -12.01 -15.04
N GLY A 108 -0.97 -12.54 -14.93
CA GLY A 108 0.20 -12.11 -15.68
C GLY A 108 0.90 -10.88 -15.13
N VAL A 109 0.57 -10.40 -13.93
CA VAL A 109 1.31 -9.36 -13.23
C VAL A 109 2.57 -9.98 -12.63
N ASP A 110 3.73 -9.48 -13.03
CA ASP A 110 5.04 -10.03 -12.66
C ASP A 110 5.62 -9.40 -11.42
N TRP A 111 5.27 -8.13 -11.15
CA TRP A 111 5.99 -7.28 -10.23
C TRP A 111 5.02 -6.55 -9.29
N VAL A 112 5.14 -6.84 -8.01
CA VAL A 112 4.34 -6.23 -6.94
C VAL A 112 5.14 -5.10 -6.32
N PHE A 113 4.64 -3.87 -6.38
CA PHE A 113 5.25 -2.72 -5.73
C PHE A 113 4.95 -2.73 -4.23
N ALA A 114 5.53 -3.69 -3.54
CA ALA A 114 5.49 -3.91 -2.10
C ALA A 114 6.73 -4.73 -1.67
N PRO A 115 7.07 -4.71 -0.37
CA PRO A 115 6.39 -4.04 0.74
C PRO A 115 6.73 -2.57 0.89
N VAL A 116 5.87 -1.85 1.64
CA VAL A 116 6.17 -0.52 2.18
C VAL A 116 7.05 -0.68 3.41
N LEU A 117 8.21 0.00 3.43
CA LEU A 117 9.16 0.00 4.55
C LEU A 117 9.12 1.30 5.35
N ASP A 118 8.28 2.26 4.92
CA ASP A 118 8.09 3.50 5.64
C ASP A 118 7.54 3.22 7.04
N LEU A 119 8.05 3.94 8.04
CA LEU A 119 7.63 3.79 9.43
C LEU A 119 6.37 4.62 9.70
N ALA A 120 5.45 4.12 10.51
CA ALA A 120 4.20 4.81 10.84
C ALA A 120 4.32 5.60 12.14
N ASP A 121 5.33 6.45 12.25
CA ASP A 121 5.67 7.26 13.42
C ASP A 121 5.07 8.68 13.40
N CYS A 122 4.43 9.08 12.32
CA CYS A 122 3.76 10.37 12.19
C CYS A 122 2.23 10.18 12.05
N PRO A 123 1.44 10.44 13.12
CA PRO A 123 -0.03 10.30 13.08
C PRO A 123 -0.71 11.16 12.01
N GLN A 124 -0.10 12.29 11.62
CA GLN A 124 -0.61 13.22 10.62
C GLN A 124 -0.25 12.80 9.19
N ASN A 125 0.58 11.77 9.00
CA ASN A 125 0.99 11.31 7.68
C ASN A 125 -0.22 10.80 6.88
N PRO A 126 -0.60 11.48 5.77
CA PRO A 126 -1.80 11.12 5.02
C PRO A 126 -1.57 9.97 4.03
N ILE A 127 -0.34 9.45 3.90
CA ILE A 127 0.06 8.49 2.87
C ILE A 127 0.45 7.14 3.45
N VAL A 128 1.26 7.10 4.52
CA VAL A 128 1.82 5.85 5.05
C VAL A 128 0.78 5.07 5.86
N ASN A 129 0.35 5.59 6.99
CA ASN A 129 -0.73 5.06 7.83
C ASN A 129 -0.77 3.51 7.86
N THR A 130 -1.89 2.88 7.47
CA THR A 130 -2.07 1.42 7.47
C THR A 130 -1.23 0.68 6.42
N ARG A 131 -0.52 1.39 5.53
CA ARG A 131 0.42 0.77 4.57
C ARG A 131 1.71 0.31 5.22
N SER A 132 2.11 0.90 6.35
CA SER A 132 3.27 0.47 7.16
C SER A 132 2.90 -0.72 8.05
N PHE A 133 3.92 -1.52 8.42
CA PHE A 133 3.77 -2.56 9.45
C PHE A 133 3.79 -1.99 10.89
N GLY A 134 4.24 -0.75 11.09
CA GLY A 134 4.32 -0.11 12.40
C GLY A 134 5.33 1.02 12.47
N GLU A 135 5.58 1.53 13.67
CA GLU A 135 6.57 2.58 13.93
C GLU A 135 7.97 2.03 14.29
N ASP A 136 8.06 0.78 14.76
CA ASP A 136 9.33 0.16 15.13
C ASP A 136 10.07 -0.37 13.89
N PRO A 137 11.30 0.11 13.61
CA PRO A 137 12.10 -0.34 12.47
C PRO A 137 12.37 -1.85 12.47
N GLN A 138 12.50 -2.48 13.64
CA GLN A 138 12.77 -3.92 13.74
C GLN A 138 11.52 -4.74 13.41
N LEU A 139 10.34 -4.33 13.87
CA LEU A 139 9.06 -4.95 13.55
C LEU A 139 8.81 -4.88 12.03
N VAL A 140 8.96 -3.67 11.45
CA VAL A 140 8.79 -3.45 10.00
C VAL A 140 9.75 -4.34 9.21
N THR A 141 11.03 -4.38 9.60
CA THR A 141 12.05 -5.22 8.92
C THR A 141 11.70 -6.70 8.97
N ARG A 142 11.28 -7.22 10.14
CA ARG A 142 10.97 -8.64 10.34
C ARG A 142 9.77 -9.08 9.50
N LEU A 143 8.67 -8.31 9.56
CA LEU A 143 7.45 -8.64 8.81
C LEU A 143 7.61 -8.42 7.30
N ALA A 144 8.27 -7.34 6.89
CA ALA A 144 8.57 -7.09 5.48
C ALA A 144 9.48 -8.17 4.88
N ARG A 145 10.48 -8.67 5.63
CA ARG A 145 11.32 -9.81 5.22
C ARG A 145 10.48 -11.05 4.94
N ALA A 146 9.55 -11.37 5.82
CA ALA A 146 8.66 -12.50 5.66
C ALA A 146 7.76 -12.34 4.42
N PHE A 147 7.19 -11.16 4.23
CA PHE A 147 6.36 -10.83 3.05
C PHE A 147 7.17 -10.94 1.74
N ILE A 148 8.39 -10.39 1.68
CA ILE A 148 9.30 -10.50 0.51
C ILE A 148 9.57 -11.97 0.19
N ASN A 149 9.89 -12.77 1.20
CA ASN A 149 10.12 -14.22 1.02
C ASN A 149 8.87 -14.93 0.50
N GLY A 150 7.67 -14.51 0.96
CA GLY A 150 6.40 -14.99 0.45
C GLY A 150 6.17 -14.63 -1.02
N LEU A 151 6.42 -13.36 -1.42
CA LEU A 151 6.36 -12.93 -2.82
C LEU A 151 7.30 -13.76 -3.71
N ALA A 152 8.55 -13.94 -3.26
CA ALA A 152 9.54 -14.73 -3.99
C ALA A 152 9.10 -16.19 -4.13
N LYS A 153 8.56 -16.81 -3.07
CA LYS A 153 8.02 -18.18 -3.10
C LYS A 153 6.84 -18.32 -4.05
N GLY A 154 5.98 -17.33 -4.14
CA GLY A 154 4.84 -17.26 -5.06
C GLY A 154 5.22 -16.85 -6.50
N GLY A 155 6.47 -16.46 -6.75
CA GLY A 155 7.02 -16.19 -8.07
C GLY A 155 6.88 -14.74 -8.57
N ALA A 156 6.49 -13.79 -7.73
CA ALA A 156 6.46 -12.38 -8.07
C ALA A 156 7.73 -11.64 -7.67
N LEU A 157 8.06 -10.60 -8.42
CA LEU A 157 9.08 -9.63 -8.05
C LEU A 157 8.54 -8.69 -6.98
N ASN A 158 9.44 -8.20 -6.13
CA ASN A 158 9.13 -7.19 -5.11
C ASN A 158 9.74 -5.82 -5.44
N SER A 159 9.22 -4.77 -4.80
CA SER A 159 9.83 -3.43 -4.75
C SER A 159 9.71 -2.87 -3.35
N ILE A 160 10.82 -2.70 -2.66
CA ILE A 160 10.80 -2.03 -1.36
C ILE A 160 10.67 -0.52 -1.55
N LYS A 161 9.79 0.14 -0.74
CA LYS A 161 9.41 1.54 -0.94
C LYS A 161 9.05 2.26 0.37
N HIS A 162 9.15 3.60 0.42
CA HIS A 162 9.64 4.56 -0.57
C HIS A 162 10.99 5.11 -0.09
N PHE A 163 12.08 4.65 -0.69
CA PHE A 163 13.42 5.06 -0.27
C PHE A 163 13.61 6.58 -0.36
N PRO A 164 14.22 7.25 0.62
CA PRO A 164 14.89 6.71 1.82
C PRO A 164 14.00 6.63 3.07
N GLY A 165 12.68 6.70 2.96
CA GLY A 165 11.68 6.62 4.03
C GLY A 165 10.72 7.81 4.02
N HIS A 166 9.41 7.53 3.90
CA HIS A 166 8.33 8.52 3.80
C HIS A 166 7.57 8.72 5.12
N GLY A 167 7.90 7.96 6.17
CA GLY A 167 7.12 7.88 7.40
C GLY A 167 6.98 9.23 8.12
N ASN A 168 8.09 9.93 8.34
CA ASN A 168 8.12 11.20 9.06
C ASN A 168 7.82 12.41 8.15
N THR A 169 6.64 12.41 7.50
CA THR A 169 6.14 13.54 6.73
C THR A 169 4.67 13.81 7.05
N SER A 170 4.24 15.06 6.97
CA SER A 170 2.84 15.48 7.19
C SER A 170 2.15 15.96 5.91
N THR A 171 2.82 15.89 4.77
CA THR A 171 2.34 16.40 3.48
C THR A 171 2.07 15.24 2.52
N ASP A 172 0.95 15.31 1.81
CA ASP A 172 0.62 14.37 0.74
C ASP A 172 1.50 14.64 -0.49
N SER A 173 2.35 13.69 -0.85
CA SER A 173 3.26 13.77 -2.00
C SER A 173 2.53 13.90 -3.36
N HIS A 174 1.25 13.55 -3.42
CA HIS A 174 0.43 13.79 -4.61
C HIS A 174 0.02 15.27 -4.78
N MET A 175 0.12 16.08 -3.72
CA MET A 175 -0.31 17.49 -3.70
C MET A 175 0.86 18.47 -3.64
N ALA A 176 1.89 18.16 -2.86
CA ALA A 176 3.07 19.01 -2.65
C ALA A 176 4.30 18.18 -2.30
N MET A 177 5.49 18.78 -2.36
CA MET A 177 6.75 18.13 -2.01
C MET A 177 6.82 17.86 -0.49
N PRO A 178 6.73 16.60 -0.04
CA PRO A 178 6.90 16.28 1.37
C PRO A 178 8.38 16.42 1.77
N THR A 179 8.60 16.90 2.99
CA THR A 179 9.95 17.08 3.54
C THR A 179 10.12 16.19 4.77
N VAL A 180 11.18 15.37 4.75
CA VAL A 180 11.64 14.59 5.89
C VAL A 180 12.67 15.42 6.65
N SER A 181 12.30 15.90 7.83
CA SER A 181 13.13 16.82 8.64
C SER A 181 14.07 16.12 9.63
N SER A 182 14.15 14.79 9.58
CA SER A 182 15.04 13.98 10.42
C SER A 182 16.50 14.34 10.24
N SER A 183 17.30 14.28 11.33
CA SER A 183 18.76 14.43 11.25
C SER A 183 19.38 13.26 10.49
N ALA A 184 20.60 13.45 9.97
CA ALA A 184 21.32 12.38 9.27
C ALA A 184 21.55 11.15 10.17
N GLU A 185 21.78 11.34 11.45
CA GLU A 185 21.97 10.27 12.44
C GLU A 185 20.66 9.50 12.67
N HIS A 186 19.54 10.21 12.86
CA HIS A 186 18.22 9.59 13.02
C HIS A 186 17.85 8.79 11.77
N LEU A 187 18.01 9.37 10.57
CA LEU A 187 17.76 8.65 9.31
C LEU A 187 18.54 7.32 9.26
N GLN A 188 19.79 7.29 9.71
CA GLN A 188 20.63 6.09 9.65
C GLN A 188 20.16 4.95 10.54
N THR A 189 19.59 5.26 11.69
CA THR A 189 19.17 4.27 12.71
C THR A 189 17.69 3.98 12.68
N HIS A 190 16.90 4.80 11.98
CA HIS A 190 15.44 4.73 11.97
C HIS A 190 14.90 4.51 10.55
N GLU A 191 14.69 5.53 9.75
CA GLU A 191 14.04 5.42 8.44
C GLU A 191 14.80 4.52 7.45
N LEU A 192 16.13 4.58 7.44
CA LEU A 192 16.98 3.77 6.57
C LEU A 192 17.24 2.35 7.10
N TYR A 193 16.93 2.08 8.36
CA TYR A 193 17.23 0.77 8.96
C TYR A 193 16.54 -0.40 8.22
N PRO A 194 15.22 -0.38 7.94
CA PRO A 194 14.57 -1.46 7.20
C PRO A 194 15.13 -1.63 5.78
N PHE A 195 15.48 -0.52 5.12
CA PHE A 195 16.06 -0.59 3.79
C PHE A 195 17.43 -1.27 3.80
N LYS A 196 18.35 -0.88 4.69
CA LYS A 196 19.68 -1.49 4.82
C LYS A 196 19.58 -3.00 5.01
N GLU A 197 18.69 -3.43 5.87
CA GLU A 197 18.50 -4.84 6.21
C GLU A 197 17.87 -5.65 5.07
N LEU A 198 17.09 -5.01 4.19
CA LEU A 198 16.30 -5.70 3.17
C LEU A 198 16.80 -5.50 1.73
N LEU A 199 17.76 -4.58 1.48
CA LEU A 199 18.39 -4.42 0.17
C LEU A 199 18.86 -5.75 -0.47
N PRO A 200 19.46 -6.70 0.27
CA PRO A 200 19.88 -7.99 -0.31
C PRO A 200 18.73 -8.84 -0.87
N LEU A 201 17.50 -8.62 -0.44
CA LEU A 201 16.31 -9.34 -0.86
C LEU A 201 15.46 -8.56 -1.89
N ALA A 202 15.81 -7.30 -2.14
CA ALA A 202 15.05 -6.42 -3.01
C ALA A 202 15.34 -6.70 -4.49
N ASP A 203 14.30 -7.01 -5.26
CA ASP A 203 14.37 -7.06 -6.72
C ASP A 203 14.54 -5.65 -7.28
N SER A 204 13.85 -4.69 -6.65
CA SER A 204 13.93 -3.27 -6.95
C SER A 204 13.75 -2.40 -5.71
N VAL A 205 14.21 -1.17 -5.81
CA VAL A 205 13.98 -0.09 -4.83
C VAL A 205 13.21 1.03 -5.53
N MET A 206 12.03 1.36 -5.00
CA MET A 206 11.29 2.54 -5.44
C MET A 206 11.71 3.75 -4.63
N VAL A 207 12.16 4.81 -5.31
CA VAL A 207 12.62 6.05 -4.67
C VAL A 207 11.50 7.07 -4.66
N GLY A 208 11.10 7.50 -3.46
CA GLY A 208 10.01 8.45 -3.26
C GLY A 208 10.34 9.88 -3.70
N HIS A 209 9.29 10.65 -4.01
CA HIS A 209 9.41 12.09 -4.29
C HIS A 209 9.44 12.88 -2.98
N LEU A 210 10.58 12.84 -2.29
CA LEU A 210 10.79 13.36 -0.94
C LEU A 210 11.97 14.32 -0.91
N LEU A 211 11.81 15.48 -0.31
CA LEU A 211 12.94 16.33 0.04
C LEU A 211 13.51 15.88 1.40
N VAL A 212 14.77 15.50 1.42
CA VAL A 212 15.49 15.05 2.62
C VAL A 212 16.71 15.94 2.83
N PRO A 213 16.59 17.11 3.47
CA PRO A 213 17.66 18.12 3.53
C PRO A 213 18.96 17.63 4.18
N ALA A 214 18.85 16.64 5.07
CA ALA A 214 20.03 16.00 5.68
C ALA A 214 20.88 15.17 4.68
N LEU A 215 20.30 14.77 3.54
CA LEU A 215 20.97 14.01 2.48
C LEU A 215 21.22 14.87 1.23
N ASP A 216 20.20 15.62 0.81
CA ASP A 216 20.31 16.61 -0.28
C ASP A 216 19.31 17.74 -0.07
N LYS A 217 19.81 18.98 0.06
CA LYS A 217 18.97 20.17 0.28
C LYS A 217 18.30 20.70 -0.98
N ASN A 218 18.77 20.29 -2.16
CA ASN A 218 18.46 20.94 -3.43
C ASN A 218 17.54 20.10 -4.31
N SER A 219 17.56 18.77 -4.15
CA SER A 219 16.84 17.86 -5.03
C SER A 219 16.05 16.84 -4.23
N PRO A 220 14.80 16.52 -4.63
CA PRO A 220 14.07 15.42 -4.02
C PRO A 220 14.79 14.09 -4.28
N ALA A 221 14.60 13.12 -3.41
CA ALA A 221 15.34 11.87 -3.41
C ALA A 221 15.33 11.16 -4.77
N SER A 222 14.20 11.12 -5.44
CA SER A 222 14.03 10.49 -6.76
C SER A 222 14.80 11.19 -7.90
N LEU A 223 15.23 12.43 -7.70
CA LEU A 223 15.99 13.22 -8.68
C LEU A 223 17.45 13.48 -8.24
N SER A 224 17.85 12.95 -7.07
CA SER A 224 19.13 13.25 -6.45
C SER A 224 20.20 12.22 -6.76
N ALA A 225 21.23 12.62 -7.50
CA ALA A 225 22.43 11.81 -7.71
C ALA A 225 23.17 11.49 -6.40
N LYS A 226 23.07 12.35 -5.36
CA LYS A 226 23.63 12.07 -4.04
C LYS A 226 22.90 10.94 -3.34
N ILE A 227 21.56 10.88 -3.47
CA ILE A 227 20.75 9.89 -2.80
C ILE A 227 20.75 8.58 -3.60
N ILE A 228 20.45 8.59 -4.90
CA ILE A 228 20.43 7.36 -5.72
C ILE A 228 21.87 6.85 -5.95
N GLY A 229 22.72 7.66 -6.57
CA GLY A 229 24.07 7.24 -6.91
C GLY A 229 24.97 7.14 -5.68
N GLY A 230 24.94 8.16 -4.81
CA GLY A 230 25.82 8.25 -3.63
C GLY A 230 25.41 7.33 -2.50
N LEU A 231 24.21 7.51 -1.95
CA LEU A 231 23.77 6.74 -0.78
C LEU A 231 23.35 5.32 -1.18
N LEU A 232 22.31 5.17 -2.04
CA LEU A 232 21.75 3.85 -2.33
C LEU A 232 22.72 2.92 -3.05
N LYS A 233 23.29 3.37 -4.18
CA LYS A 233 24.17 2.50 -4.99
C LYS A 233 25.58 2.38 -4.40
N LYS A 234 26.23 3.51 -4.01
CA LYS A 234 27.63 3.49 -3.59
C LYS A 234 27.82 3.15 -2.11
N GLN A 235 27.14 3.84 -1.19
CA GLN A 235 27.36 3.62 0.26
C GLN A 235 26.66 2.35 0.76
N LEU A 236 25.39 2.12 0.38
CA LEU A 236 24.63 0.95 0.76
C LEU A 236 24.89 -0.25 -0.16
N GLY A 237 25.62 -0.07 -1.24
CA GLY A 237 26.07 -1.15 -2.13
C GLY A 237 24.98 -1.80 -2.98
N TYR A 238 23.81 -1.14 -3.15
CA TYR A 238 22.71 -1.73 -3.91
C TYR A 238 23.04 -1.88 -5.39
N LYS A 239 22.84 -3.10 -5.92
CA LYS A 239 23.15 -3.49 -7.31
C LYS A 239 21.91 -3.86 -8.11
N GLY A 240 20.71 -3.70 -7.56
CA GLY A 240 19.45 -4.04 -8.22
C GLY A 240 18.82 -2.87 -8.98
N CYS A 241 17.59 -3.08 -9.44
CA CYS A 241 16.85 -2.10 -10.20
C CYS A 241 16.37 -0.94 -9.32
N VAL A 242 16.56 0.30 -9.77
CA VAL A 242 16.02 1.51 -9.14
C VAL A 242 14.88 2.04 -10.00
N VAL A 243 13.71 2.22 -9.41
CA VAL A 243 12.52 2.77 -10.06
C VAL A 243 12.09 4.06 -9.36
N THR A 244 11.62 5.05 -10.11
CA THR A 244 11.03 6.26 -9.51
C THR A 244 9.66 5.91 -8.93
N ASP A 245 9.18 6.71 -7.99
CA ASP A 245 7.75 6.82 -7.75
C ASP A 245 7.05 7.40 -8.99
N ALA A 246 5.72 7.47 -9.00
CA ALA A 246 4.93 7.88 -10.16
C ALA A 246 5.26 9.34 -10.57
N LEU A 247 5.80 9.52 -11.79
CA LEU A 247 6.18 10.85 -12.30
C LEU A 247 5.00 11.81 -12.48
N SER A 248 3.79 11.29 -12.62
CA SER A 248 2.54 12.07 -12.68
C SER A 248 2.20 12.81 -11.38
N MET A 249 2.95 12.57 -10.30
CA MET A 249 2.73 13.27 -9.02
C MET A 249 3.18 14.73 -9.12
N LYS A 250 2.30 15.66 -8.71
CA LYS A 250 2.47 17.11 -8.88
C LYS A 250 3.69 17.70 -8.13
N ALA A 251 4.26 16.96 -7.19
CA ALA A 251 5.40 17.39 -6.41
C ALA A 251 6.67 17.72 -7.24
N LEU A 252 6.79 17.20 -8.47
CA LEU A 252 8.02 17.31 -9.29
C LEU A 252 8.05 18.47 -10.28
N GLY A 253 6.95 19.16 -10.54
CA GLY A 253 6.87 20.24 -11.54
C GLY A 253 6.91 19.69 -12.98
N ASP A 254 7.87 20.14 -13.81
CA ASP A 254 7.98 19.69 -15.21
C ASP A 254 8.40 18.22 -15.29
N GLU A 255 7.49 17.37 -15.75
CA GLU A 255 7.66 15.92 -15.81
C GLU A 255 8.85 15.49 -16.70
N LYS A 256 9.07 16.15 -17.84
CA LYS A 256 10.14 15.81 -18.78
C LYS A 256 11.51 16.06 -18.16
N GLN A 257 11.66 17.22 -17.49
CA GLN A 257 12.90 17.56 -16.78
C GLN A 257 13.11 16.67 -15.55
N ALA A 258 12.04 16.36 -14.81
CA ALA A 258 12.09 15.44 -13.68
C ALA A 258 12.52 14.03 -14.13
N ALA A 259 11.94 13.50 -15.20
CA ALA A 259 12.32 12.21 -15.76
C ALA A 259 13.79 12.16 -16.18
N LEU A 260 14.28 13.20 -16.87
CA LEU A 260 15.68 13.30 -17.26
C LEU A 260 16.62 13.41 -16.04
N ALA A 261 16.25 14.17 -15.01
CA ALA A 261 17.01 14.30 -13.79
C ALA A 261 17.06 12.96 -13.01
N ALA A 262 15.93 12.24 -12.91
CA ALA A 262 15.87 10.92 -12.29
C ALA A 262 16.78 9.91 -13.00
N PHE A 263 16.73 9.86 -14.35
CA PHE A 263 17.62 9.01 -15.15
C PHE A 263 19.09 9.37 -14.89
N LYS A 264 19.45 10.64 -14.95
CA LYS A 264 20.83 11.12 -14.66
C LYS A 264 21.28 10.83 -13.24
N ALA A 265 20.35 10.80 -12.28
CA ALA A 265 20.63 10.42 -10.89
C ALA A 265 20.88 8.90 -10.73
N GLY A 266 20.52 8.09 -11.73
CA GLY A 266 20.73 6.65 -11.77
C GLY A 266 19.47 5.81 -11.59
N ALA A 267 18.28 6.37 -11.79
CA ALA A 267 17.05 5.58 -11.90
C ALA A 267 17.05 4.80 -13.22
N HIS A 268 16.63 3.54 -13.17
CA HIS A 268 16.60 2.64 -14.31
C HIS A 268 15.23 2.57 -14.99
N ILE A 269 14.17 2.99 -14.28
CA ILE A 269 12.78 2.98 -14.73
C ILE A 269 12.11 4.28 -14.31
N LEU A 270 11.47 4.92 -15.28
CA LEU A 270 10.67 6.13 -15.19
C LEU A 270 9.20 5.73 -15.14
N LEU A 271 8.63 5.69 -13.92
CA LEU A 271 7.34 5.07 -13.67
C LEU A 271 6.19 6.06 -13.85
N VAL A 272 5.11 5.61 -14.50
CA VAL A 272 3.81 6.29 -14.57
C VAL A 272 3.91 7.77 -14.92
N PRO A 273 4.50 8.14 -16.08
CA PRO A 273 4.39 9.50 -16.56
C PRO A 273 2.95 9.84 -16.93
N GLU A 274 2.54 11.10 -16.74
CA GLU A 274 1.22 11.60 -17.13
C GLU A 274 1.03 11.57 -18.65
N LYS A 275 2.11 11.92 -19.38
CA LYS A 275 2.13 12.04 -20.85
C LYS A 275 3.21 11.15 -21.48
N PRO A 276 3.01 9.82 -21.52
CA PRO A 276 4.05 8.89 -21.92
C PRO A 276 4.57 9.09 -23.35
N PHE A 277 3.72 9.45 -24.32
CA PHE A 277 4.15 9.73 -25.69
C PHE A 277 5.05 10.97 -25.77
N GLU A 278 4.65 12.06 -25.12
CA GLU A 278 5.45 13.29 -25.09
C GLU A 278 6.79 13.08 -24.37
N LEU A 279 6.80 12.25 -23.32
CA LEU A 279 8.05 11.91 -22.62
C LEU A 279 8.98 11.10 -23.53
N LEU A 280 8.46 10.12 -24.25
CA LEU A 280 9.25 9.33 -25.23
C LEU A 280 9.86 10.23 -26.29
N ASP A 281 9.06 11.12 -26.91
CA ASP A 281 9.54 12.07 -27.92
C ASP A 281 10.65 12.96 -27.35
N PHE A 282 10.48 13.47 -26.14
CA PHE A 282 11.49 14.29 -25.47
C PHE A 282 12.80 13.51 -25.20
N LEU A 283 12.69 12.27 -24.67
CA LEU A 283 13.87 11.45 -24.37
C LEU A 283 14.67 11.10 -25.62
N HIS A 284 14.02 10.99 -26.80
CA HIS A 284 14.71 10.80 -28.08
C HIS A 284 15.41 12.05 -28.60
N GLN A 285 15.01 13.24 -28.15
CA GLN A 285 15.61 14.51 -28.57
C GLN A 285 16.81 14.93 -27.70
N VAL A 286 16.95 14.35 -26.51
CA VAL A 286 18.04 14.69 -25.60
C VAL A 286 19.16 13.66 -25.64
N MET A 287 20.39 14.11 -25.38
CA MET A 287 21.53 13.19 -25.29
C MET A 287 21.48 12.49 -23.91
N LEU A 288 21.29 11.18 -23.93
CA LEU A 288 21.35 10.33 -22.76
C LEU A 288 22.72 9.66 -22.65
N ASP A 289 23.20 9.53 -21.41
CA ASP A 289 24.46 8.83 -21.12
C ASP A 289 24.30 7.33 -21.47
N LYS A 290 25.18 6.85 -22.36
CA LYS A 290 25.11 5.46 -22.85
C LYS A 290 25.39 4.45 -21.73
N ALA A 291 26.29 4.73 -20.80
CA ALA A 291 26.59 3.81 -19.71
C ALA A 291 25.39 3.64 -18.77
N LEU A 292 24.65 4.73 -18.49
CA LEU A 292 23.41 4.67 -17.72
C LEU A 292 22.29 3.95 -18.46
N LEU A 293 22.20 4.09 -19.80
CA LEU A 293 21.25 3.33 -20.63
C LEU A 293 21.56 1.84 -20.60
N ASP A 294 22.83 1.46 -20.76
CA ASP A 294 23.26 0.07 -20.74
C ASP A 294 23.02 -0.55 -19.34
N GLU A 295 23.27 0.20 -18.26
CA GLU A 295 22.96 -0.21 -16.89
C GLU A 295 21.46 -0.43 -16.71
N ALA A 296 20.64 0.52 -17.13
CA ALA A 296 19.17 0.43 -17.01
C ALA A 296 18.62 -0.79 -17.79
N GLU A 297 19.12 -1.05 -18.99
CA GLU A 297 18.73 -2.23 -19.76
C GLU A 297 19.11 -3.52 -19.06
N GLN A 298 20.34 -3.64 -18.54
CA GLN A 298 20.80 -4.81 -17.81
C GLN A 298 19.94 -5.10 -16.58
N GLN A 299 19.57 -4.07 -15.81
CA GLN A 299 18.71 -4.24 -14.63
C GLN A 299 17.30 -4.69 -15.01
N GLN A 300 16.71 -4.13 -16.06
CA GLN A 300 15.40 -4.58 -16.54
C GLN A 300 15.43 -6.01 -17.08
N GLU A 301 16.47 -6.40 -17.80
CA GLU A 301 16.66 -7.79 -18.24
C GLU A 301 16.80 -8.76 -17.07
N ARG A 302 17.50 -8.35 -15.99
CA ARG A 302 17.60 -9.13 -14.77
C ARG A 302 16.20 -9.35 -14.16
N LEU A 303 15.36 -8.31 -14.07
CA LEU A 303 13.98 -8.43 -13.61
C LEU A 303 13.16 -9.37 -14.52
N CYS A 304 13.27 -9.21 -15.84
CA CYS A 304 12.57 -10.05 -16.82
C CYS A 304 12.95 -11.53 -16.67
N ARG A 305 14.25 -11.84 -16.52
CA ARG A 305 14.70 -13.22 -16.28
C ARG A 305 14.12 -13.76 -14.98
N ARG A 306 14.23 -13.00 -13.89
CA ARG A 306 13.74 -13.42 -12.57
C ARG A 306 12.22 -13.66 -12.56
N ALA A 307 11.44 -12.81 -13.22
CA ALA A 307 9.99 -12.94 -13.37
C ALA A 307 9.56 -14.21 -14.12
N GLY A 308 10.46 -14.83 -14.89
CA GLY A 308 10.20 -16.04 -15.66
C GLY A 308 10.50 -17.36 -14.94
N PHE A 309 11.14 -17.34 -13.77
CA PHE A 309 11.62 -18.58 -13.12
C PHE A 309 10.50 -19.46 -12.56
N ILE A 310 9.39 -18.90 -12.15
CA ILE A 310 8.27 -19.67 -11.57
C ILE A 310 7.07 -19.55 -12.49
N SER A 311 6.53 -20.70 -12.91
CA SER A 311 5.32 -20.76 -13.71
C SER A 311 4.13 -20.16 -12.95
N ALA A 312 3.29 -19.42 -13.66
CA ALA A 312 2.06 -18.89 -13.08
C ALA A 312 1.11 -20.06 -12.75
N PRO A 313 0.43 -20.05 -11.59
CA PRO A 313 -0.67 -20.96 -11.32
C PRO A 313 -1.88 -20.64 -12.22
N THR A 314 -2.82 -21.56 -12.32
CA THR A 314 -4.12 -21.24 -12.94
C THR A 314 -4.84 -20.19 -12.10
N ALA A 315 -5.77 -19.44 -12.71
CA ALA A 315 -6.59 -18.49 -11.96
C ALA A 315 -7.45 -19.21 -10.90
N GLU A 316 -7.95 -20.40 -11.22
CA GLU A 316 -8.74 -21.22 -10.30
C GLU A 316 -7.92 -21.57 -9.03
N ASP A 317 -6.69 -22.08 -9.20
CA ASP A 317 -5.82 -22.41 -8.07
C ASP A 317 -5.35 -21.19 -7.27
N ALA A 318 -5.20 -20.04 -7.94
CA ALA A 318 -4.68 -18.82 -7.30
C ALA A 318 -5.74 -18.09 -6.44
N PHE A 319 -7.03 -18.24 -6.80
CA PHE A 319 -8.14 -17.56 -6.14
C PHE A 319 -9.05 -18.52 -5.34
N GLN A 320 -8.52 -19.70 -4.96
CA GLN A 320 -9.23 -20.56 -4.01
C GLN A 320 -9.48 -19.81 -2.69
N GLU A 321 -10.67 -20.00 -2.14
CA GLU A 321 -11.01 -19.46 -0.83
C GLU A 321 -10.07 -20.03 0.24
N THR A 322 -9.56 -19.14 1.09
CA THR A 322 -8.73 -19.51 2.24
C THR A 322 -9.29 -18.87 3.50
N ASP A 323 -8.95 -19.41 4.65
CA ASP A 323 -9.28 -18.79 5.94
C ASP A 323 -8.25 -17.73 6.38
N PHE A 324 -7.30 -17.41 5.51
CA PHE A 324 -6.17 -16.54 5.81
C PHE A 324 -6.60 -15.18 6.38
N ALA A 325 -7.53 -14.48 5.69
CA ALA A 325 -7.95 -13.15 6.12
C ALA A 325 -8.71 -13.18 7.46
N GLU A 326 -9.50 -14.25 7.71
CA GLU A 326 -10.19 -14.45 8.99
C GLU A 326 -9.19 -14.75 10.13
N ARG A 327 -8.19 -15.59 9.89
CA ARG A 327 -7.14 -15.90 10.89
C ARG A 327 -6.30 -14.66 11.21
N ALA A 328 -5.92 -13.90 10.20
CA ALA A 328 -5.17 -12.67 10.38
C ALA A 328 -6.00 -11.61 11.13
N ALA A 329 -7.28 -11.43 10.78
CA ALA A 329 -8.17 -10.53 11.47
C ALA A 329 -8.29 -10.88 12.95
N LYS A 330 -8.51 -12.15 13.28
CA LYS A 330 -8.63 -12.62 14.66
C LYS A 330 -7.37 -12.33 15.49
N GLN A 331 -6.17 -12.47 14.91
CA GLN A 331 -4.91 -12.23 15.61
C GLN A 331 -4.55 -10.75 15.71
N ALA A 332 -5.04 -9.91 14.78
CA ALA A 332 -4.68 -8.49 14.70
C ALA A 332 -5.52 -7.58 15.59
N LEU A 333 -6.70 -7.99 16.04
CA LEU A 333 -7.57 -7.13 16.82
C LEU A 333 -6.93 -6.71 18.12
N VAL A 334 -7.02 -5.40 18.43
CA VAL A 334 -6.52 -4.81 19.69
C VAL A 334 -7.67 -4.13 20.42
N CYS A 335 -7.85 -4.43 21.71
CA CYS A 335 -8.82 -3.73 22.56
C CYS A 335 -8.09 -2.81 23.53
N GLN A 336 -8.56 -1.57 23.65
CA GLN A 336 -8.08 -0.59 24.61
C GLN A 336 -9.27 -0.05 25.43
N GLY A 337 -9.12 0.01 26.75
CA GLY A 337 -10.20 0.35 27.67
C GLY A 337 -11.02 -0.86 28.13
N PRO A 338 -12.16 -0.64 28.84
CA PRO A 338 -13.02 -1.70 29.31
C PRO A 338 -13.60 -2.52 28.16
N ARG A 339 -13.57 -3.83 28.29
CA ARG A 339 -14.16 -4.69 27.27
C ARG A 339 -15.68 -4.53 27.22
N VAL A 340 -16.21 -4.38 26.03
CA VAL A 340 -17.66 -4.43 25.74
C VAL A 340 -17.97 -5.79 25.14
N THR A 341 -18.84 -6.55 25.80
CA THR A 341 -19.36 -7.83 25.29
C THR A 341 -20.88 -7.71 25.13
N LEU A 342 -21.38 -8.09 23.99
CA LEU A 342 -22.81 -8.06 23.68
C LEU A 342 -23.48 -9.39 24.09
N CYS A 343 -24.64 -9.29 24.72
CA CYS A 343 -25.44 -10.44 25.14
C CYS A 343 -26.60 -10.70 24.17
N LEU A 344 -26.98 -11.94 24.02
CA LEU A 344 -28.16 -12.36 23.25
C LEU A 344 -29.38 -11.52 23.62
N GLY A 345 -30.08 -11.01 22.63
CA GLY A 345 -31.28 -10.19 22.82
C GLY A 345 -31.05 -8.71 23.07
N GLN A 346 -29.80 -8.27 23.27
CA GLN A 346 -29.51 -6.83 23.40
C GLN A 346 -29.84 -6.05 22.15
N LYS A 347 -30.25 -4.80 22.33
CA LYS A 347 -30.49 -3.83 21.28
C LYS A 347 -29.28 -2.90 21.15
N VAL A 348 -28.69 -2.83 19.95
CA VAL A 348 -27.49 -2.07 19.65
C VAL A 348 -27.80 -0.97 18.63
N GLN A 349 -27.41 0.26 18.98
CA GLN A 349 -27.35 1.37 18.02
C GLN A 349 -25.99 1.35 17.33
N VAL A 350 -25.97 1.33 16.00
CA VAL A 350 -24.74 1.47 15.21
C VAL A 350 -24.74 2.82 14.51
N ILE A 351 -23.67 3.59 14.67
CA ILE A 351 -23.44 4.83 13.92
C ILE A 351 -22.13 4.75 13.17
N GLU A 352 -22.05 5.42 12.05
CA GLU A 352 -20.88 5.43 11.18
C GLU A 352 -20.30 6.83 11.05
N VAL A 353 -18.97 6.94 10.95
CA VAL A 353 -18.24 8.19 10.78
C VAL A 353 -17.03 8.01 9.86
N GLY A 354 -16.72 9.02 9.05
CA GLY A 354 -15.56 8.99 8.15
C GLY A 354 -15.66 8.02 6.99
N ASN A 355 -16.88 7.63 6.56
CA ASN A 355 -17.11 6.71 5.44
C ASN A 355 -17.22 7.46 4.12
N ASP A 356 -16.11 8.03 3.63
CA ASP A 356 -16.06 8.82 2.39
C ASP A 356 -16.11 7.96 1.11
N GLU A 357 -16.00 6.65 1.23
CA GLU A 357 -15.90 5.72 0.11
C GLU A 357 -17.15 4.84 -0.02
N ASN A 358 -18.18 5.10 0.77
CA ASN A 358 -19.42 4.32 0.82
C ASN A 358 -19.16 2.81 1.02
N LEU A 359 -18.19 2.49 1.89
CA LEU A 359 -17.91 1.11 2.27
C LEU A 359 -19.11 0.54 3.05
N SER A 360 -19.38 -0.74 2.84
CA SER A 360 -20.52 -1.40 3.48
C SER A 360 -20.15 -1.95 4.86
N SER A 361 -20.98 -1.64 5.87
CA SER A 361 -20.95 -2.26 7.21
C SER A 361 -21.70 -3.59 7.28
N GLU A 362 -22.29 -4.05 6.19
CA GLU A 362 -23.13 -5.27 6.17
C GLU A 362 -22.41 -6.52 6.73
N PRO A 363 -21.10 -6.77 6.48
CA PRO A 363 -20.43 -7.91 7.08
C PRO A 363 -20.42 -7.86 8.63
N PHE A 364 -20.26 -6.68 9.23
CA PHE A 364 -20.35 -6.48 10.67
C PHE A 364 -21.79 -6.65 11.17
N ILE A 365 -22.73 -5.97 10.55
CA ILE A 365 -24.16 -5.97 10.89
C ILE A 365 -24.75 -7.39 10.79
N HIS A 366 -24.47 -8.08 9.69
CA HIS A 366 -24.95 -9.46 9.47
C HIS A 366 -24.45 -10.40 10.56
N THR A 367 -23.16 -10.29 10.93
CA THR A 367 -22.58 -11.12 11.98
C THR A 367 -23.21 -10.86 13.35
N LEU A 368 -23.49 -9.60 13.70
CA LEU A 368 -24.20 -9.27 14.94
C LEU A 368 -25.63 -9.87 14.97
N ARG A 369 -26.37 -9.77 13.85
CA ARG A 369 -27.71 -10.37 13.74
C ARG A 369 -27.69 -11.89 13.89
N GLN A 370 -26.71 -12.55 13.28
CA GLN A 370 -26.51 -14.00 13.46
C GLN A 370 -26.23 -14.38 14.91
N GLY A 371 -25.54 -13.51 15.67
CA GLY A 371 -25.31 -13.65 17.12
C GLY A 371 -26.50 -13.29 17.98
N GLY A 372 -27.68 -13.01 17.38
CA GLY A 372 -28.93 -12.72 18.10
C GLY A 372 -29.00 -11.30 18.66
N ILE A 373 -28.24 -10.34 18.12
CA ILE A 373 -28.30 -8.92 18.46
C ILE A 373 -29.35 -8.22 17.61
N PHE A 374 -30.19 -7.39 18.27
CA PHE A 374 -31.16 -6.54 17.60
C PHE A 374 -30.56 -5.16 17.31
N LEU A 375 -30.80 -4.65 16.12
CA LEU A 375 -30.36 -3.29 15.75
C LEU A 375 -31.48 -2.29 16.01
N ALA A 376 -31.16 -1.24 16.76
CA ALA A 376 -32.06 -0.13 16.99
C ALA A 376 -32.27 0.67 15.69
N GLN A 377 -33.52 1.08 15.45
CA GLN A 377 -33.82 2.05 14.40
C GLN A 377 -33.45 3.47 14.88
N PRO A 378 -33.24 4.44 13.98
CA PRO A 378 -32.98 5.82 14.34
C PRO A 378 -34.07 6.35 15.30
N GLY A 379 -33.66 6.84 16.47
CA GLY A 379 -34.57 7.38 17.49
C GLY A 379 -35.12 6.33 18.48
N GLU A 380 -34.79 5.06 18.32
CA GLU A 380 -35.10 4.03 19.33
C GLU A 380 -34.03 3.98 20.43
N ASN A 381 -34.47 3.62 21.64
CA ASN A 381 -33.51 3.32 22.72
C ASN A 381 -32.72 2.05 22.42
N ALA A 382 -31.43 2.10 22.72
CA ALA A 382 -30.55 0.94 22.63
C ALA A 382 -29.75 0.77 23.92
N ASP A 383 -29.33 -0.48 24.18
CA ASP A 383 -28.54 -0.82 25.38
C ASP A 383 -27.08 -0.41 25.21
N VAL A 384 -26.56 -0.51 23.98
CA VAL A 384 -25.14 -0.26 23.66
C VAL A 384 -25.04 0.55 22.38
N LEU A 385 -24.12 1.51 22.36
CA LEU A 385 -23.74 2.24 21.14
C LEU A 385 -22.44 1.66 20.57
N VAL A 386 -22.45 1.31 19.29
CA VAL A 386 -21.28 0.94 18.50
C VAL A 386 -21.01 2.04 17.48
N VAL A 387 -19.81 2.62 17.53
CA VAL A 387 -19.36 3.61 16.55
C VAL A 387 -18.38 2.95 15.58
N LEU A 388 -18.69 2.89 14.30
CA LEU A 388 -17.78 2.43 13.25
C LEU A 388 -17.08 3.62 12.63
N CYS A 389 -15.75 3.71 12.80
CA CYS A 389 -14.92 4.76 12.20
C CYS A 389 -14.18 4.20 10.99
N TRP A 390 -14.53 4.70 9.82
CA TRP A 390 -14.01 4.24 8.51
C TRP A 390 -12.81 5.03 8.02
N ARG A 391 -12.41 6.12 8.73
CA ARG A 391 -11.36 7.00 8.24
C ARG A 391 -10.09 6.22 7.91
N ARG A 392 -9.67 6.30 6.64
CA ARG A 392 -8.43 5.73 6.14
C ARG A 392 -7.65 6.73 5.29
N TYR A 393 -6.38 6.42 5.00
CA TYR A 393 -5.61 7.23 4.08
C TYR A 393 -6.22 7.18 2.66
N GLN A 394 -6.14 8.30 1.95
CA GLN A 394 -6.58 8.42 0.56
C GLN A 394 -5.60 9.35 -0.17
N ALA A 395 -4.99 8.83 -1.24
CA ALA A 395 -4.17 9.64 -2.14
C ALA A 395 -4.98 10.83 -2.68
N PHE A 396 -4.34 11.97 -2.84
CA PHE A 396 -4.93 13.22 -3.36
C PHE A 396 -5.95 13.93 -2.43
N LYS A 397 -6.26 13.43 -1.26
CA LYS A 397 -7.18 14.12 -0.33
C LYS A 397 -6.48 14.95 0.74
N GLY A 398 -5.21 14.69 1.03
CA GLY A 398 -4.37 15.49 1.94
C GLY A 398 -4.83 15.55 3.39
N LYS A 399 -5.94 14.87 3.75
CA LYS A 399 -6.51 14.86 5.10
C LYS A 399 -6.75 13.42 5.56
N ILE A 400 -6.32 13.14 6.78
CA ILE A 400 -6.60 11.89 7.47
C ILE A 400 -7.44 12.11 8.74
N ALA A 401 -7.57 13.35 9.21
CA ALA A 401 -8.41 13.71 10.34
C ALA A 401 -9.91 13.63 9.99
N LEU A 402 -10.74 13.36 10.99
CA LEU A 402 -12.19 13.50 10.90
C LEU A 402 -12.57 14.99 10.87
N ASP A 403 -13.71 15.30 10.27
CA ASP A 403 -14.21 16.66 10.30
C ASP A 403 -14.75 17.04 11.70
N PRO A 404 -14.58 18.29 12.15
CA PRO A 404 -15.06 18.71 13.48
C PRO A 404 -16.54 18.45 13.74
N SER A 405 -17.39 18.54 12.70
CA SER A 405 -18.82 18.21 12.80
C SER A 405 -19.08 16.74 13.08
N GLU A 406 -18.30 15.82 12.43
CA GLU A 406 -18.37 14.39 12.70
C GLU A 406 -17.93 14.07 14.11
N ILE A 407 -16.82 14.68 14.57
CA ILE A 407 -16.30 14.51 15.93
C ILE A 407 -17.34 14.93 16.95
N ASN A 408 -17.92 16.13 16.80
CA ASN A 408 -18.91 16.67 17.72
C ASN A 408 -20.17 15.78 17.79
N LYS A 409 -20.64 15.29 16.65
CA LYS A 409 -21.79 14.37 16.57
C LYS A 409 -21.50 13.09 17.38
N VAL A 410 -20.37 12.44 17.11
CA VAL A 410 -20.00 11.20 17.81
C VAL A 410 -19.83 11.45 19.31
N GLN A 411 -19.13 12.52 19.71
CA GLN A 411 -18.92 12.82 21.13
C GLN A 411 -20.23 13.13 21.88
N THR A 412 -21.22 13.70 21.18
CA THR A 412 -22.56 13.89 21.76
C THR A 412 -23.27 12.56 21.99
N GLU A 413 -23.22 11.66 21.00
CA GLU A 413 -23.82 10.34 21.15
C GLU A 413 -23.13 9.50 22.24
N LEU A 414 -21.79 9.52 22.31
CA LEU A 414 -21.05 8.80 23.36
C LEU A 414 -21.48 9.20 24.79
N LYS A 415 -21.88 10.46 25.01
CA LYS A 415 -22.39 10.92 26.32
C LYS A 415 -23.77 10.37 26.64
N ASN A 416 -24.57 10.09 25.63
CA ASN A 416 -25.94 9.59 25.81
C ASN A 416 -25.99 8.08 26.10
N TYR A 417 -24.88 7.35 25.82
CA TYR A 417 -24.78 5.91 26.01
C TYR A 417 -23.67 5.55 27.00
N PRO A 418 -24.02 5.18 28.26
CA PRO A 418 -23.02 4.72 29.25
C PRO A 418 -22.21 3.51 28.76
N ALA A 419 -22.88 2.59 28.05
CA ALA A 419 -22.23 1.45 27.39
C ALA A 419 -21.99 1.77 25.90
N HIS A 420 -20.74 1.97 25.53
CA HIS A 420 -20.38 2.25 24.14
C HIS A 420 -19.01 1.69 23.79
N ILE A 421 -18.79 1.46 22.50
CA ILE A 421 -17.51 1.08 21.93
C ILE A 421 -17.27 1.76 20.59
N LEU A 422 -16.05 2.24 20.39
CA LEU A 422 -15.53 2.69 19.11
C LEU A 422 -14.82 1.53 18.42
N ILE A 423 -15.09 1.31 17.15
CA ILE A 423 -14.34 0.38 16.28
C ILE A 423 -13.67 1.20 15.20
N THR A 424 -12.32 1.27 15.21
CA THR A 424 -11.57 1.91 14.14
C THR A 424 -11.27 0.88 13.05
N LEU A 425 -11.90 1.05 11.88
CA LEU A 425 -11.80 0.10 10.79
C LEU A 425 -10.54 0.31 9.90
N ALA A 426 -9.74 1.33 10.16
CA ALA A 426 -8.46 1.57 9.47
C ALA A 426 -7.51 2.38 10.34
N ASN A 427 -7.61 3.72 10.29
CA ASN A 427 -6.71 4.64 10.99
C ASN A 427 -6.84 4.56 12.52
N PRO A 428 -5.84 4.06 13.26
CA PRO A 428 -5.93 3.92 14.71
C PRO A 428 -5.94 5.28 15.44
N TRP A 429 -5.30 6.30 14.88
CA TRP A 429 -5.25 7.64 15.51
C TRP A 429 -6.59 8.38 15.52
N ALA A 430 -7.59 7.91 14.76
CA ALA A 430 -8.95 8.43 14.85
C ALA A 430 -9.56 8.23 16.26
N ALA A 431 -9.11 7.23 17.01
CA ALA A 431 -9.54 6.98 18.38
C ALA A 431 -9.30 8.18 19.31
N LYS A 432 -8.14 8.87 19.18
CA LYS A 432 -7.84 10.07 19.97
C LYS A 432 -8.81 11.22 19.72
N GLN A 433 -9.29 11.36 18.48
CA GLN A 433 -10.20 12.42 18.10
C GLN A 433 -11.60 12.21 18.69
N LEU A 434 -12.01 10.96 18.83
CA LEU A 434 -13.35 10.58 19.29
C LEU A 434 -13.45 10.37 20.81
N ASN A 435 -12.33 10.06 21.48
CA ASN A 435 -12.21 9.92 22.92
C ASN A 435 -13.26 8.97 23.56
N ALA A 436 -13.44 7.79 22.96
CA ALA A 436 -14.31 6.75 23.51
C ALA A 436 -13.65 6.04 24.69
N GLN A 437 -14.45 5.54 25.68
CA GLN A 437 -13.93 4.80 26.83
C GLN A 437 -13.35 3.44 26.43
N SER A 438 -13.95 2.81 25.44
CA SER A 438 -13.51 1.54 24.88
C SER A 438 -13.31 1.66 23.38
N THR A 439 -12.19 1.11 22.88
CA THR A 439 -11.87 1.11 21.46
C THR A 439 -11.38 -0.27 21.02
N LEU A 440 -11.95 -0.78 19.93
CA LEU A 440 -11.48 -1.96 19.23
C LEU A 440 -10.83 -1.52 17.90
N PHE A 441 -9.54 -1.81 17.74
CA PHE A 441 -8.79 -1.49 16.56
C PHE A 441 -8.74 -2.70 15.63
N THR A 442 -9.11 -2.52 14.37
CA THR A 442 -9.04 -3.57 13.35
C THR A 442 -7.94 -3.33 12.32
N PHE A 443 -7.53 -2.08 12.11
CA PHE A 443 -6.51 -1.64 11.13
C PHE A 443 -6.88 -1.94 9.67
N SER A 444 -8.03 -2.52 9.38
CA SER A 444 -8.49 -2.85 8.04
C SER A 444 -10.02 -2.77 7.95
N PRO A 445 -10.60 -2.20 6.88
CA PRO A 445 -12.03 -2.19 6.62
C PRO A 445 -12.52 -3.48 5.94
N ALA A 446 -11.63 -4.45 5.69
CA ALA A 446 -11.99 -5.67 4.98
C ALA A 446 -13.15 -6.43 5.65
N PRO A 447 -14.01 -7.12 4.88
CA PRO A 447 -15.13 -7.89 5.42
C PRO A 447 -14.74 -8.88 6.51
N SER A 448 -13.60 -9.55 6.40
CA SER A 448 -13.05 -10.46 7.42
C SER A 448 -12.79 -9.74 8.76
N PHE A 449 -12.25 -8.52 8.74
CA PHE A 449 -12.01 -7.73 9.94
C PHE A 449 -13.29 -7.20 10.57
N GLN A 450 -14.29 -6.87 9.76
CA GLN A 450 -15.61 -6.49 10.24
C GLN A 450 -16.28 -7.67 10.96
N ARG A 451 -16.26 -8.87 10.34
CA ARG A 451 -16.79 -10.09 10.97
C ARG A 451 -16.04 -10.43 12.26
N ALA A 452 -14.73 -10.34 12.25
CA ALA A 452 -13.91 -10.57 13.45
C ALA A 452 -14.24 -9.59 14.57
N ALA A 453 -14.44 -8.30 14.27
CA ALA A 453 -14.85 -7.30 15.26
C ALA A 453 -16.21 -7.64 15.87
N ALA A 454 -17.20 -8.00 15.06
CA ALA A 454 -18.51 -8.42 15.55
C ALA A 454 -18.42 -9.67 16.43
N LYS A 455 -17.69 -10.71 15.99
CA LYS A 455 -17.47 -11.96 16.77
C LYS A 455 -16.74 -11.69 18.10
N CYS A 456 -15.77 -10.77 18.11
CA CYS A 456 -15.10 -10.33 19.34
C CYS A 456 -16.11 -9.69 20.33
N LEU A 457 -17.01 -8.83 19.83
CA LEU A 457 -18.08 -8.25 20.66
C LEU A 457 -19.08 -9.32 21.16
N LEU A 458 -19.33 -10.37 20.38
CA LEU A 458 -20.17 -11.50 20.81
C LEU A 458 -19.47 -12.45 21.80
N GLY A 459 -18.20 -12.17 22.15
CA GLY A 459 -17.44 -12.96 23.12
C GLY A 459 -16.91 -14.29 22.57
N GLU A 460 -16.87 -14.48 21.23
CA GLU A 460 -16.38 -15.72 20.63
C GLU A 460 -14.86 -15.92 20.81
N PHE A 461 -14.11 -14.81 20.97
CA PHE A 461 -12.68 -14.84 21.26
C PHE A 461 -12.19 -13.53 21.90
N GLU A 462 -10.98 -13.58 22.50
CA GLU A 462 -10.30 -12.42 23.06
C GLU A 462 -9.40 -11.76 21.99
N PRO A 463 -9.38 -10.40 21.88
CA PRO A 463 -8.43 -9.71 21.04
C PRO A 463 -7.01 -9.90 21.59
N ALA A 464 -6.09 -10.38 20.75
CA ALA A 464 -4.73 -10.76 21.16
C ALA A 464 -3.63 -9.87 20.55
N GLY A 465 -3.98 -8.99 19.61
CA GLY A 465 -3.05 -8.10 18.95
C GLY A 465 -2.45 -7.04 19.88
N ARG A 466 -1.41 -6.37 19.41
CA ARG A 466 -0.77 -5.25 20.09
C ARG A 466 -0.75 -4.03 19.19
N LEU A 467 -0.87 -2.82 19.76
CA LEU A 467 -0.74 -1.59 18.98
C LEU A 467 0.67 -1.52 18.36
N PRO A 468 0.79 -1.51 17.02
CA PRO A 468 2.08 -1.42 16.34
C PRO A 468 2.56 0.03 16.20
N VAL A 469 1.81 0.98 16.76
CA VAL A 469 2.05 2.42 16.74
C VAL A 469 1.64 3.05 18.07
N THR A 470 2.29 4.14 18.42
CA THR A 470 1.89 5.01 19.51
C THR A 470 0.69 5.87 19.07
N LEU A 471 -0.36 5.88 19.90
CA LEU A 471 -1.56 6.71 19.66
C LEU A 471 -1.36 8.13 20.15
#